data_6a638ed7482339264769cff9dd41e424
#
_entry.id   6a638ed7482339264769cff9dd41e424
#
_cell.length_a   1.000
_cell.length_b   1.000
_cell.length_c   1.000
_cell.angle_alpha   90.00
_cell.angle_beta   90.00
_cell.angle_gamma   90.00
#
_symmetry.space_group_name_H-M   'P 1'
#
loop_
_entity.id
_entity.type
_entity.pdbx_description
1 polymer ?
#
loop_
_entity_poly.entity_id
_entity_poly.type
_entity_poly.pdbx_seq_one_letter_code
_entity_poly.pdbx_strand_id
1 'polypeptide(L)'
;MTVPNLPPIELPLRDFIPRPKVSVQETQIDKPMFPVIDAHNHLGETFGGGWCRKPVAELLEVMDTAGVRQLVDLDGGWGETILYERLEKYKSIAPERFYFFGGVDWNAWPEKGDHFGEWAASRLQSQAGRGAQGLKIWKPFGLQVRDHLDALVPVDVARLDPVWEMAGDLHLPVMIHVADPVAFFDPLDHFNERWEELSDHPDWQFPSPPYPAFQSILEQLANLVRRHPETTFIGAHVGCYAENLDWVGSLLDSHPNLYVDIAARIAELGRQPYTARRFFLHYADRILFGLDCPANVDWYRLYYRFLETDDEYFNYDLKDPPTQGRWRIYGLHLPQDVLEKVYYRNAQHVLGFG
;
A
#
# COMPACT_ATOMS: atom_id res chain seq x y z
N MET A 1 -52.13 3.57 22.64
CA MET A 1 -51.04 4.30 23.32
C MET A 1 -50.39 5.19 22.27
N THR A 2 -50.55 6.50 22.37
CA THR A 2 -49.87 7.47 21.50
C THR A 2 -48.42 7.59 21.95
N VAL A 3 -47.51 7.26 21.06
CA VAL A 3 -46.05 7.49 21.29
C VAL A 3 -45.86 8.99 21.50
N PRO A 4 -45.21 9.46 22.56
CA PRO A 4 -44.91 10.87 22.75
C PRO A 4 -44.09 11.38 21.57
N ASN A 5 -44.55 12.49 20.99
CA ASN A 5 -43.80 13.17 19.92
C ASN A 5 -42.59 13.88 20.56
N LEU A 6 -41.50 13.17 20.77
CA LEU A 6 -40.26 13.75 21.28
C LEU A 6 -39.64 14.63 20.17
N PRO A 7 -39.10 15.81 20.53
CA PRO A 7 -38.40 16.62 19.54
C PRO A 7 -37.22 15.84 18.96
N PRO A 8 -36.85 16.09 17.69
CA PRO A 8 -35.67 15.45 17.11
C PRO A 8 -34.44 15.78 17.94
N ILE A 9 -33.69 14.76 18.32
CA ILE A 9 -32.42 14.90 19.01
C ILE A 9 -31.37 15.23 17.95
N GLU A 10 -30.84 16.44 17.96
CA GLU A 10 -29.65 16.78 17.15
C GLU A 10 -28.42 16.16 17.79
N LEU A 11 -27.75 15.27 17.06
CA LEU A 11 -26.52 14.62 17.49
C LEU A 11 -25.44 14.90 16.44
N PRO A 12 -24.40 15.69 16.77
CA PRO A 12 -23.26 15.87 15.86
C PRO A 12 -22.63 14.53 15.50
N LEU A 13 -22.16 14.39 14.26
CA LEU A 13 -21.55 13.15 13.78
C LEU A 13 -20.38 12.68 14.68
N ARG A 14 -19.55 13.60 15.16
CA ARG A 14 -18.43 13.31 16.08
C ARG A 14 -18.87 12.68 17.42
N ASP A 15 -20.12 12.93 17.84
CA ASP A 15 -20.68 12.44 19.11
C ASP A 15 -21.47 11.13 18.89
N PHE A 16 -21.69 10.75 17.62
CA PHE A 16 -22.37 9.52 17.26
C PHE A 16 -21.39 8.34 17.29
N ILE A 17 -21.35 7.63 18.43
CA ILE A 17 -20.48 6.46 18.65
C ILE A 17 -21.37 5.24 18.91
N PRO A 18 -21.93 4.62 17.84
CA PRO A 18 -22.81 3.49 18.00
C PRO A 18 -22.06 2.27 18.55
N ARG A 19 -22.63 1.63 19.56
CA ARG A 19 -22.12 0.37 20.10
C ARG A 19 -22.94 -0.78 19.54
N PRO A 20 -22.33 -1.67 18.73
CA PRO A 20 -23.04 -2.81 18.17
C PRO A 20 -23.58 -3.70 19.28
N LYS A 21 -24.74 -4.31 19.00
CA LYS A 21 -25.38 -5.29 19.91
C LYS A 21 -25.25 -6.71 19.37
N VAL A 22 -24.58 -6.88 18.25
CA VAL A 22 -24.27 -8.19 17.70
C VAL A 22 -23.25 -8.87 18.61
N SER A 23 -23.50 -10.12 18.94
CA SER A 23 -22.55 -10.98 19.66
C SER A 23 -21.92 -11.93 18.64
N VAL A 24 -20.66 -11.73 18.37
CA VAL A 24 -19.89 -12.48 17.39
C VAL A 24 -18.66 -13.09 18.06
N GLN A 25 -18.07 -14.08 17.40
CA GLN A 25 -16.80 -14.65 17.83
C GLN A 25 -15.68 -13.63 17.72
N GLU A 26 -14.77 -13.65 18.68
CA GLU A 26 -13.51 -12.90 18.64
C GLU A 26 -12.35 -13.87 18.73
N THR A 27 -11.67 -14.08 17.61
CA THR A 27 -10.49 -14.95 17.56
C THR A 27 -9.24 -14.10 17.74
N GLN A 28 -8.39 -14.52 18.67
CA GLN A 28 -7.09 -13.91 18.88
C GLN A 28 -6.03 -14.71 18.13
N ILE A 29 -5.30 -14.04 17.24
CA ILE A 29 -4.16 -14.62 16.53
C ILE A 29 -2.89 -14.02 17.08
N ASP A 30 -2.18 -14.74 17.93
CA ASP A 30 -0.93 -14.25 18.52
C ASP A 30 0.23 -14.26 17.53
N LYS A 31 0.27 -15.24 16.63
CA LYS A 31 1.26 -15.38 15.57
C LYS A 31 0.61 -15.88 14.28
N PRO A 32 1.12 -15.48 13.12
CA PRO A 32 0.62 -15.94 11.83
C PRO A 32 0.92 -17.43 11.64
N MET A 33 0.12 -18.08 10.80
CA MET A 33 0.29 -19.52 10.47
C MET A 33 1.65 -19.80 9.80
N PHE A 34 2.20 -18.85 9.07
CA PHE A 34 3.51 -18.90 8.40
C PHE A 34 4.31 -17.66 8.71
N PRO A 35 5.68 -17.71 8.59
CA PRO A 35 6.50 -16.49 8.67
C PRO A 35 6.04 -15.46 7.65
N VAL A 36 6.08 -14.17 8.01
CA VAL A 36 5.58 -13.08 7.16
C VAL A 36 6.76 -12.29 6.59
N ILE A 37 6.66 -11.94 5.32
CA ILE A 37 7.46 -10.88 4.69
C ILE A 37 6.52 -9.69 4.49
N ASP A 38 6.76 -8.60 5.21
CA ASP A 38 6.03 -7.35 5.03
C ASP A 38 6.66 -6.59 3.85
N ALA A 39 6.04 -6.69 2.69
CA ALA A 39 6.55 -6.14 1.44
C ALA A 39 6.25 -4.65 1.26
N HIS A 40 5.47 -4.04 2.17
CA HIS A 40 5.10 -2.63 2.09
C HIS A 40 5.05 -2.00 3.47
N ASN A 41 6.15 -1.38 3.87
CA ASN A 41 6.22 -0.65 5.13
C ASN A 41 7.13 0.58 5.02
N HIS A 42 7.13 1.37 6.06
CA HIS A 42 7.91 2.60 6.21
C HIS A 42 8.57 2.62 7.59
N LEU A 43 9.79 3.11 7.68
CA LEU A 43 10.53 3.26 8.94
C LEU A 43 10.70 4.73 9.36
N GLY A 44 10.28 5.66 8.51
CA GLY A 44 10.31 7.10 8.73
C GLY A 44 9.28 7.60 9.74
N GLU A 45 9.20 8.91 9.87
CA GLU A 45 8.31 9.55 10.84
C GLU A 45 6.87 9.69 10.36
N THR A 46 6.71 9.98 9.08
CA THR A 46 5.39 10.32 8.53
C THR A 46 4.43 9.13 8.55
N PHE A 47 4.87 7.95 8.11
CA PHE A 47 4.03 6.74 8.05
C PHE A 47 4.55 5.60 8.91
N GLY A 48 5.87 5.55 9.14
CA GLY A 48 6.56 4.42 9.79
C GLY A 48 6.60 4.48 11.32
N GLY A 49 6.00 5.46 11.97
CA GLY A 49 6.03 5.57 13.43
C GLY A 49 7.41 5.90 14.02
N GLY A 50 8.32 6.47 13.22
CA GLY A 50 9.60 6.99 13.66
C GLY A 50 10.65 5.93 14.01
N TRP A 51 10.57 4.73 13.47
CA TRP A 51 11.56 3.67 13.67
C TRP A 51 12.97 4.08 13.27
N CYS A 52 13.07 5.02 12.31
CA CYS A 52 14.35 5.60 11.92
C CYS A 52 15.14 6.22 13.08
N ARG A 53 14.48 6.65 14.16
CA ARG A 53 15.12 7.25 15.35
C ARG A 53 15.29 6.26 16.50
N LYS A 54 14.64 5.10 16.46
CA LYS A 54 14.67 4.09 17.51
C LYS A 54 15.82 3.08 17.29
N PRO A 55 16.24 2.36 18.34
CA PRO A 55 17.16 1.25 18.19
C PRO A 55 16.60 0.14 17.26
N VAL A 56 17.43 -0.40 16.39
CA VAL A 56 17.04 -1.50 15.49
C VAL A 56 16.57 -2.73 16.28
N ALA A 57 17.17 -2.98 17.44
CA ALA A 57 16.79 -4.11 18.30
C ALA A 57 15.33 -4.06 18.74
N GLU A 58 14.78 -2.88 19.00
CA GLU A 58 13.35 -2.74 19.37
C GLU A 58 12.42 -3.10 18.21
N LEU A 59 12.78 -2.73 16.98
CA LEU A 59 12.01 -3.13 15.80
C LEU A 59 12.10 -4.64 15.56
N LEU A 60 13.29 -5.23 15.74
CA LEU A 60 13.47 -6.68 15.64
C LEU A 60 12.63 -7.43 16.67
N GLU A 61 12.51 -6.93 17.91
CA GLU A 61 11.63 -7.51 18.93
C GLU A 61 10.16 -7.47 18.51
N VAL A 62 9.69 -6.35 17.93
CA VAL A 62 8.34 -6.24 17.38
C VAL A 62 8.13 -7.25 16.25
N MET A 63 9.07 -7.33 15.30
CA MET A 63 8.99 -8.25 14.17
C MET A 63 8.97 -9.71 14.65
N ASP A 64 9.84 -10.09 15.59
CA ASP A 64 9.91 -11.46 16.13
C ASP A 64 8.64 -11.83 16.92
N THR A 65 8.10 -10.89 17.68
CA THR A 65 6.85 -11.06 18.42
C THR A 65 5.67 -11.25 17.46
N ALA A 66 5.62 -10.45 16.40
CA ALA A 66 4.57 -10.52 15.38
C ALA A 66 4.75 -11.66 14.36
N GLY A 67 5.89 -12.36 14.34
CA GLY A 67 6.18 -13.40 13.34
C GLY A 67 6.61 -12.86 11.97
N VAL A 68 7.05 -11.59 11.91
CA VAL A 68 7.56 -10.95 10.70
C VAL A 68 9.03 -11.28 10.52
N ARG A 69 9.33 -12.06 9.49
CA ARG A 69 10.70 -12.49 9.18
C ARG A 69 11.51 -11.38 8.51
N GLN A 70 10.90 -10.69 7.57
CA GLN A 70 11.53 -9.64 6.76
C GLN A 70 10.58 -8.47 6.56
N LEU A 71 11.15 -7.27 6.40
CA LEU A 71 10.40 -6.04 6.18
C LEU A 71 11.07 -5.24 5.05
N VAL A 72 10.26 -4.77 4.11
CA VAL A 72 10.67 -3.85 3.04
C VAL A 72 10.38 -2.42 3.47
N ASP A 73 11.42 -1.60 3.57
CA ASP A 73 11.29 -0.16 3.78
C ASP A 73 11.26 0.59 2.44
N LEU A 74 10.20 1.33 2.23
CA LEU A 74 9.95 2.06 0.99
C LEU A 74 10.32 3.55 1.08
N ASP A 75 10.86 3.99 2.21
CA ASP A 75 11.19 5.41 2.44
C ASP A 75 12.31 5.94 1.54
N GLY A 76 13.16 5.07 1.00
CA GLY A 76 14.14 5.45 -0.02
C GLY A 76 13.50 6.07 -1.28
N GLY A 77 12.19 5.82 -1.48
CA GLY A 77 11.39 6.51 -2.49
C GLY A 77 11.27 8.02 -2.31
N TRP A 78 11.54 8.54 -1.11
CA TRP A 78 11.58 9.97 -0.83
C TRP A 78 12.93 10.63 -1.17
N GLY A 79 13.99 9.83 -1.39
CA GLY A 79 15.30 10.33 -1.81
C GLY A 79 16.48 9.46 -1.40
N GLU A 80 17.57 9.64 -2.13
CA GLU A 80 18.79 8.81 -1.97
C GLU A 80 19.45 8.95 -0.58
N THR A 81 19.38 10.12 0.04
CA THR A 81 19.92 10.33 1.39
C THR A 81 19.23 9.41 2.40
N ILE A 82 17.90 9.35 2.33
CA ILE A 82 17.10 8.48 3.21
C ILE A 82 17.45 7.01 2.94
N LEU A 83 17.51 6.60 1.67
CA LEU A 83 17.91 5.25 1.30
C LEU A 83 19.24 4.86 1.93
N TYR A 84 20.27 5.70 1.78
CA TYR A 84 21.62 5.36 2.25
C TYR A 84 21.74 5.35 3.78
N GLU A 85 21.05 6.27 4.46
CA GLU A 85 20.96 6.23 5.93
C GLU A 85 20.28 4.95 6.44
N ARG A 86 19.24 4.48 5.74
CA ARG A 86 18.56 3.22 6.09
C ARG A 86 19.45 2.01 5.84
N LEU A 87 20.10 1.95 4.68
CA LEU A 87 21.05 0.89 4.34
C LEU A 87 22.16 0.81 5.40
N GLU A 88 22.79 1.93 5.75
CA GLU A 88 23.84 1.97 6.76
C GLU A 88 23.35 1.49 8.12
N LYS A 89 22.22 2.03 8.59
CA LYS A 89 21.68 1.75 9.92
C LYS A 89 21.25 0.29 10.09
N TYR A 90 20.47 -0.24 9.16
CA TYR A 90 19.78 -1.52 9.35
C TYR A 90 20.58 -2.70 8.78
N LYS A 91 21.24 -2.55 7.63
CA LYS A 91 22.06 -3.61 7.03
C LYS A 91 23.30 -3.93 7.84
N SER A 92 23.85 -2.98 8.59
CA SER A 92 25.00 -3.24 9.49
C SER A 92 24.63 -4.12 10.69
N ILE A 93 23.36 -4.15 11.10
CA ILE A 93 22.88 -4.87 12.30
C ILE A 93 22.17 -6.18 11.91
N ALA A 94 21.29 -6.14 10.92
CA ALA A 94 20.46 -7.27 10.53
C ALA A 94 20.22 -7.31 9.01
N PRO A 95 21.28 -7.64 8.21
CA PRO A 95 21.26 -7.51 6.75
C PRO A 95 20.17 -8.35 6.07
N GLU A 96 19.77 -9.47 6.67
CA GLU A 96 18.79 -10.38 6.10
C GLU A 96 17.34 -10.09 6.54
N ARG A 97 17.15 -9.11 7.45
CA ARG A 97 15.82 -8.79 7.98
C ARG A 97 15.17 -7.61 7.26
N PHE A 98 15.97 -6.76 6.61
CA PHE A 98 15.49 -5.52 6.02
C PHE A 98 15.90 -5.40 4.56
N TYR A 99 14.96 -4.92 3.75
CA TYR A 99 15.09 -4.61 2.33
C TYR A 99 14.72 -3.16 2.10
N PHE A 100 15.42 -2.50 1.18
CA PHE A 100 15.27 -1.07 0.96
C PHE A 100 15.04 -0.78 -0.51
N PHE A 101 13.97 -0.07 -0.81
CA PHE A 101 13.68 0.41 -2.14
C PHE A 101 14.21 1.84 -2.31
N GLY A 102 14.79 2.10 -3.46
CA GLY A 102 15.17 3.45 -3.87
C GLY A 102 14.01 4.22 -4.46
N GLY A 103 14.31 5.37 -5.05
CA GLY A 103 13.29 6.25 -5.64
C GLY A 103 13.84 7.15 -6.73
N VAL A 104 12.93 7.96 -7.28
CA VAL A 104 13.22 8.96 -8.31
C VAL A 104 13.16 10.34 -7.67
N ASP A 105 14.21 11.15 -7.86
CA ASP A 105 14.21 12.56 -7.46
C ASP A 105 13.51 13.40 -8.54
N TRP A 106 12.20 13.56 -8.38
CA TRP A 106 11.36 14.34 -9.27
C TRP A 106 11.76 15.82 -9.34
N ASN A 107 12.42 16.36 -8.32
CA ASN A 107 12.85 17.78 -8.29
C ASN A 107 13.98 18.08 -9.27
N ALA A 108 14.65 17.07 -9.78
CA ALA A 108 15.69 17.23 -10.80
C ALA A 108 15.10 17.45 -12.21
N TRP A 109 13.81 17.19 -12.43
CA TRP A 109 13.21 17.29 -13.78
C TRP A 109 13.37 18.65 -14.45
N PRO A 110 13.14 19.79 -13.78
CA PRO A 110 13.34 21.09 -14.39
C PRO A 110 14.76 21.33 -14.92
N GLU A 111 15.79 20.79 -14.22
CA GLU A 111 17.20 20.91 -14.61
C GLU A 111 17.57 19.94 -15.74
N LYS A 112 17.06 18.70 -15.69
CA LYS A 112 17.43 17.64 -16.64
C LYS A 112 16.63 17.66 -17.93
N GLY A 113 15.48 18.34 -17.94
CA GLY A 113 14.66 18.51 -19.14
C GLY A 113 14.25 17.19 -19.78
N ASP A 114 14.44 17.09 -21.09
CA ASP A 114 14.11 15.89 -21.86
C ASP A 114 15.00 14.67 -21.54
N HIS A 115 16.17 14.89 -20.93
CA HIS A 115 17.11 13.83 -20.51
C HIS A 115 16.83 13.29 -19.11
N PHE A 116 15.71 13.68 -18.50
CA PHE A 116 15.38 13.27 -17.13
C PHE A 116 15.26 11.75 -17.00
N GLY A 117 14.66 11.07 -17.98
CA GLY A 117 14.49 9.61 -17.94
C GLY A 117 15.81 8.84 -17.89
N GLU A 118 16.77 9.18 -18.77
CA GLU A 118 18.09 8.57 -18.80
C GLU A 118 18.88 8.89 -17.52
N TRP A 119 18.76 10.12 -17.03
CA TRP A 119 19.38 10.54 -15.78
C TRP A 119 18.81 9.74 -14.60
N ALA A 120 17.50 9.62 -14.47
CA ALA A 120 16.84 8.88 -13.41
C ALA A 120 17.19 7.37 -13.46
N ALA A 121 17.25 6.78 -14.66
CA ALA A 121 17.71 5.41 -14.86
C ALA A 121 19.15 5.21 -14.36
N SER A 122 20.08 6.14 -14.67
CA SER A 122 21.46 6.06 -14.17
C SER A 122 21.52 6.21 -12.64
N ARG A 123 20.64 7.00 -12.03
CA ARG A 123 20.53 7.10 -10.57
C ARG A 123 20.03 5.81 -9.96
N LEU A 124 19.00 5.17 -10.55
CA LEU A 124 18.51 3.86 -10.13
C LEU A 124 19.63 2.80 -10.17
N GLN A 125 20.40 2.75 -11.24
CA GLN A 125 21.57 1.86 -11.35
C GLN A 125 22.58 2.11 -10.23
N SER A 126 22.85 3.39 -9.91
CA SER A 126 23.74 3.75 -8.80
C SER A 126 23.17 3.32 -7.44
N GLN A 127 21.88 3.50 -7.22
CA GLN A 127 21.20 3.07 -5.99
C GLN A 127 21.26 1.55 -5.82
N ALA A 128 21.01 0.80 -6.90
CA ALA A 128 21.13 -0.67 -6.92
C ALA A 128 22.56 -1.12 -6.58
N GLY A 129 23.56 -0.50 -7.19
CA GLY A 129 24.98 -0.78 -6.91
C GLY A 129 25.40 -0.50 -5.46
N ARG A 130 24.62 0.31 -4.73
CA ARG A 130 24.81 0.62 -3.30
C ARG A 130 23.89 -0.18 -2.38
N GLY A 131 23.02 -1.04 -2.92
CA GLY A 131 22.24 -2.00 -2.16
C GLY A 131 20.73 -1.77 -2.14
N ALA A 132 20.20 -0.88 -2.98
CA ALA A 132 18.73 -0.82 -3.21
C ALA A 132 18.27 -2.12 -3.89
N GLN A 133 17.12 -2.63 -3.45
CA GLN A 133 16.59 -3.95 -3.86
C GLN A 133 15.23 -3.82 -4.57
N GLY A 134 14.86 -2.61 -4.94
CA GLY A 134 13.65 -2.27 -5.69
C GLY A 134 13.54 -0.77 -5.87
N LEU A 135 12.49 -0.36 -6.58
CA LEU A 135 12.14 1.04 -6.85
C LEU A 135 10.76 1.34 -6.27
N LYS A 136 10.63 2.37 -5.44
CA LYS A 136 9.34 2.90 -4.98
C LYS A 136 8.95 4.14 -5.76
N ILE A 137 7.76 4.10 -6.32
CA ILE A 137 7.09 5.25 -6.92
C ILE A 137 5.92 5.65 -6.02
N TRP A 138 5.90 6.93 -5.62
CA TRP A 138 4.88 7.51 -4.77
C TRP A 138 3.77 8.16 -5.57
N LYS A 139 2.56 8.27 -5.00
CA LYS A 139 1.36 8.86 -5.62
C LYS A 139 1.49 10.29 -6.17
N PRO A 140 2.42 11.16 -5.75
CA PRO A 140 2.65 12.42 -6.47
C PRO A 140 2.92 12.23 -7.96
N PHE A 141 3.51 11.10 -8.36
CA PHE A 141 3.63 10.72 -9.76
C PHE A 141 2.26 10.39 -10.36
N GLY A 142 1.88 11.13 -11.38
CA GLY A 142 0.55 11.10 -11.98
C GLY A 142 -0.46 12.11 -11.40
N LEU A 143 -0.22 12.63 -10.17
CA LEU A 143 -1.11 13.60 -9.52
C LEU A 143 -0.51 15.00 -9.39
N GLN A 144 0.79 15.13 -9.16
CA GLN A 144 1.43 16.39 -8.78
C GLN A 144 2.75 16.64 -9.49
N VAL A 145 3.48 15.59 -9.89
CA VAL A 145 4.77 15.74 -10.56
C VAL A 145 4.60 16.49 -11.88
N ARG A 146 5.42 17.51 -12.06
CA ARG A 146 5.44 18.32 -13.28
C ARG A 146 6.78 18.21 -13.97
N ASP A 147 6.75 18.27 -15.30
CA ASP A 147 7.96 18.27 -16.12
C ASP A 147 8.60 19.68 -16.19
N HIS A 148 9.67 19.81 -16.95
CA HIS A 148 10.39 21.07 -17.14
C HIS A 148 9.58 22.16 -17.89
N LEU A 149 8.43 21.83 -18.46
CA LEU A 149 7.47 22.73 -19.07
C LEU A 149 6.28 23.06 -18.17
N ASP A 150 6.35 22.66 -16.90
CA ASP A 150 5.27 22.77 -15.90
C ASP A 150 4.00 21.97 -16.27
N ALA A 151 4.11 21.00 -17.18
CA ALA A 151 3.01 20.11 -17.50
C ALA A 151 2.93 18.95 -16.50
N LEU A 152 1.71 18.58 -16.07
CA LEU A 152 1.49 17.39 -15.24
C LEU A 152 1.97 16.15 -16.00
N VAL A 153 2.74 15.31 -15.32
CA VAL A 153 3.34 14.11 -15.90
C VAL A 153 2.37 12.93 -15.78
N PRO A 154 1.88 12.35 -16.91
CA PRO A 154 1.08 11.14 -16.89
C PRO A 154 1.88 9.93 -16.40
N VAL A 155 1.21 8.95 -15.79
CA VAL A 155 1.86 7.72 -15.28
C VAL A 155 2.53 6.93 -16.41
N ASP A 156 1.97 6.94 -17.61
CA ASP A 156 2.48 6.22 -18.78
C ASP A 156 3.35 7.09 -19.72
N VAL A 157 3.95 8.17 -19.21
CA VAL A 157 4.80 9.05 -20.01
C VAL A 157 6.03 8.32 -20.56
N ALA A 158 6.22 8.29 -21.86
CA ALA A 158 7.32 7.57 -22.51
C ALA A 158 8.72 8.09 -22.16
N ARG A 159 8.85 9.34 -21.71
CA ARG A 159 10.14 9.89 -21.25
C ARG A 159 10.72 9.14 -20.05
N LEU A 160 9.92 8.38 -19.32
CA LEU A 160 10.38 7.56 -18.19
C LEU A 160 10.62 6.09 -18.55
N ASP A 161 10.42 5.70 -19.81
CA ASP A 161 10.69 4.32 -20.26
C ASP A 161 12.10 3.84 -19.86
N PRO A 162 13.18 4.67 -19.96
CA PRO A 162 14.51 4.25 -19.48
C PRO A 162 14.59 3.83 -18.00
N VAL A 163 13.73 4.39 -17.14
CA VAL A 163 13.70 4.02 -15.70
C VAL A 163 13.13 2.62 -15.53
N TRP A 164 12.05 2.34 -16.23
CA TRP A 164 11.38 1.04 -16.16
C TRP A 164 12.22 -0.07 -16.81
N GLU A 165 12.82 0.22 -17.96
CA GLU A 165 13.77 -0.67 -18.63
C GLU A 165 14.97 -0.98 -17.72
N MET A 166 15.57 0.03 -17.10
CA MET A 166 16.67 -0.16 -16.15
C MET A 166 16.26 -1.01 -14.95
N ALA A 167 15.03 -0.84 -14.42
CA ALA A 167 14.53 -1.68 -13.34
C ALA A 167 14.41 -3.15 -13.79
N GLY A 168 13.92 -3.40 -15.01
CA GLY A 168 13.86 -4.72 -15.63
C GLY A 168 15.23 -5.35 -15.81
N ASP A 169 16.18 -4.63 -16.39
CA ASP A 169 17.57 -5.08 -16.63
C ASP A 169 18.29 -5.44 -15.33
N LEU A 170 18.01 -4.71 -14.25
CA LEU A 170 18.58 -4.95 -12.93
C LEU A 170 17.77 -5.97 -12.10
N HIS A 171 16.66 -6.50 -12.64
CA HIS A 171 15.72 -7.37 -11.92
C HIS A 171 15.20 -6.76 -10.61
N LEU A 172 15.00 -5.44 -10.59
CA LEU A 172 14.45 -4.71 -9.46
C LEU A 172 12.94 -4.60 -9.60
N PRO A 173 12.14 -5.09 -8.64
CA PRO A 173 10.69 -4.84 -8.66
C PRO A 173 10.39 -3.36 -8.45
N VAL A 174 9.34 -2.89 -9.12
CA VAL A 174 8.85 -1.52 -9.02
C VAL A 174 7.55 -1.52 -8.21
N MET A 175 7.60 -1.07 -6.97
CA MET A 175 6.41 -0.80 -6.16
C MET A 175 5.83 0.55 -6.58
N ILE A 176 4.64 0.54 -7.18
CA ILE A 176 4.02 1.73 -7.75
C ILE A 176 2.68 2.07 -7.07
N HIS A 177 2.61 3.28 -6.52
CA HIS A 177 1.42 3.86 -5.89
C HIS A 177 1.03 5.11 -6.68
N VAL A 178 -0.11 5.12 -7.36
CA VAL A 178 -0.54 6.20 -8.26
C VAL A 178 -1.85 6.85 -7.88
N ALA A 179 -2.66 6.21 -7.04
CA ALA A 179 -3.96 6.72 -6.61
C ALA A 179 -4.32 6.24 -5.20
N ASP A 180 -5.12 7.03 -4.51
CA ASP A 180 -5.79 6.69 -3.24
C ASP A 180 -7.18 6.09 -3.49
N PRO A 181 -7.93 5.68 -2.44
CA PRO A 181 -9.31 5.21 -2.58
C PRO A 181 -10.20 6.12 -3.43
N VAL A 182 -11.15 5.54 -4.14
CA VAL A 182 -12.03 6.28 -5.08
C VAL A 182 -12.65 7.52 -4.45
N ALA A 183 -13.09 7.42 -3.18
CA ALA A 183 -13.72 8.52 -2.45
C ALA A 183 -12.81 9.77 -2.29
N PHE A 184 -11.48 9.64 -2.46
CA PHE A 184 -10.55 10.77 -2.42
C PHE A 184 -10.64 11.64 -3.70
N PHE A 185 -11.23 11.10 -4.76
CA PHE A 185 -11.47 11.79 -6.03
C PHE A 185 -12.91 12.31 -6.16
N ASP A 186 -13.81 11.88 -5.25
CA ASP A 186 -15.18 12.32 -5.19
C ASP A 186 -15.33 13.66 -4.44
N PRO A 187 -16.42 14.41 -4.65
CA PRO A 187 -16.70 15.59 -3.84
C PRO A 187 -16.75 15.26 -2.35
N LEU A 188 -16.17 16.13 -1.51
CA LEU A 188 -16.29 16.01 -0.06
C LEU A 188 -17.63 16.57 0.42
N ASP A 189 -18.68 15.78 0.30
CA ASP A 189 -20.03 16.09 0.74
C ASP A 189 -20.58 14.99 1.65
N HIS A 190 -21.87 15.06 1.96
CA HIS A 190 -22.54 14.10 2.85
C HIS A 190 -22.69 12.67 2.27
N PHE A 191 -22.33 12.45 1.02
CA PHE A 191 -22.30 11.13 0.39
C PHE A 191 -20.92 10.50 0.38
N ASN A 192 -19.85 11.27 0.68
CA ASN A 192 -18.50 10.75 0.68
C ASN A 192 -18.25 9.82 1.87
N GLU A 193 -18.00 8.54 1.62
CA GLU A 193 -17.82 7.54 2.66
C GLU A 193 -16.56 7.75 3.53
N ARG A 194 -15.59 8.55 3.02
CA ARG A 194 -14.36 8.93 3.71
C ARG A 194 -14.41 10.34 4.29
N TRP A 195 -15.61 10.88 4.51
CA TRP A 195 -15.78 12.27 4.91
C TRP A 195 -15.03 12.64 6.19
N GLU A 196 -15.00 11.75 7.20
CA GLU A 196 -14.32 12.03 8.47
C GLU A 196 -12.79 12.09 8.25
N GLU A 197 -12.21 11.10 7.56
CA GLU A 197 -10.80 11.06 7.22
C GLU A 197 -10.36 12.25 6.38
N LEU A 198 -11.09 12.57 5.32
CA LEU A 198 -10.76 13.69 4.43
C LEU A 198 -11.03 15.06 5.04
N SER A 199 -11.88 15.15 6.05
CA SER A 199 -12.06 16.39 6.83
C SER A 199 -10.86 16.69 7.72
N ASP A 200 -10.20 15.64 8.22
CA ASP A 200 -8.95 15.75 9.00
C ASP A 200 -7.72 15.93 8.10
N HIS A 201 -7.81 15.47 6.84
CA HIS A 201 -6.72 15.50 5.84
C HIS A 201 -7.20 16.11 4.52
N PRO A 202 -7.53 17.42 4.47
CA PRO A 202 -8.07 18.07 3.27
C PRO A 202 -7.09 18.09 2.08
N ASP A 203 -5.79 17.92 2.34
CA ASP A 203 -4.73 17.81 1.34
C ASP A 203 -4.69 16.43 0.64
N TRP A 204 -5.50 15.48 1.08
CA TRP A 204 -5.60 14.15 0.47
C TRP A 204 -6.70 14.05 -0.59
N GLN A 205 -7.40 15.14 -0.88
CA GLN A 205 -8.43 15.20 -1.90
C GLN A 205 -7.85 15.48 -3.29
N PHE A 206 -8.32 14.77 -4.29
CA PHE A 206 -7.88 14.88 -5.67
C PHE A 206 -9.06 15.11 -6.64
N PRO A 207 -9.90 16.16 -6.46
CA PRO A 207 -11.06 16.39 -7.31
C PRO A 207 -10.64 16.70 -8.75
N SER A 208 -11.37 16.17 -9.71
CA SER A 208 -11.14 16.44 -11.13
C SER A 208 -12.12 17.52 -11.63
N PRO A 209 -11.64 18.63 -12.26
CA PRO A 209 -10.29 19.16 -12.26
C PRO A 209 -9.89 19.76 -10.89
N PRO A 210 -8.63 20.07 -10.56
CA PRO A 210 -7.46 20.12 -11.46
C PRO A 210 -6.67 18.80 -11.57
N TYR A 211 -7.01 17.80 -10.75
CA TYR A 211 -6.35 16.50 -10.85
C TYR A 211 -6.94 15.66 -12.00
N PRO A 212 -6.20 14.67 -12.52
CA PRO A 212 -6.75 13.71 -13.47
C PRO A 212 -7.92 12.92 -12.86
N ALA A 213 -8.84 12.46 -13.70
CA ALA A 213 -9.88 11.56 -13.25
C ALA A 213 -9.26 10.23 -12.77
N PHE A 214 -9.81 9.65 -11.69
CA PHE A 214 -9.34 8.40 -11.11
C PHE A 214 -9.15 7.28 -12.15
N GLN A 215 -10.15 7.06 -12.99
CA GLN A 215 -10.11 6.03 -14.02
C GLN A 215 -8.97 6.27 -15.04
N SER A 216 -8.70 7.53 -15.39
CA SER A 216 -7.60 7.86 -16.31
C SER A 216 -6.23 7.49 -15.74
N ILE A 217 -6.02 7.67 -14.44
CA ILE A 217 -4.76 7.29 -13.77
C ILE A 217 -4.57 5.77 -13.81
N LEU A 218 -5.64 5.01 -13.56
CA LEU A 218 -5.60 3.55 -13.60
C LEU A 218 -5.35 3.01 -15.02
N GLU A 219 -5.93 3.63 -16.05
CA GLU A 219 -5.67 3.30 -17.45
C GLU A 219 -4.21 3.58 -17.83
N GLN A 220 -3.64 4.68 -17.34
CA GLN A 220 -2.22 4.99 -17.51
C GLN A 220 -1.33 3.95 -16.81
N LEU A 221 -1.68 3.51 -15.60
CA LEU A 221 -0.97 2.42 -14.92
C LEU A 221 -0.99 1.13 -15.77
N ALA A 222 -2.15 0.74 -16.27
CA ALA A 222 -2.30 -0.42 -17.15
C ALA A 222 -1.44 -0.30 -18.41
N ASN A 223 -1.42 0.88 -19.05
CA ASN A 223 -0.59 1.16 -20.21
C ASN A 223 0.90 1.03 -19.91
N LEU A 224 1.34 1.56 -18.76
CA LEU A 224 2.72 1.48 -18.30
C LEU A 224 3.16 0.02 -18.13
N VAL A 225 2.41 -0.76 -17.36
CA VAL A 225 2.73 -2.17 -17.07
C VAL A 225 2.78 -3.00 -18.38
N ARG A 226 1.82 -2.77 -19.29
CA ARG A 226 1.76 -3.45 -20.60
C ARG A 226 2.97 -3.13 -21.47
N ARG A 227 3.48 -1.88 -21.42
CA ARG A 227 4.61 -1.44 -22.25
C ARG A 227 5.95 -2.01 -21.80
N HIS A 228 6.07 -2.40 -20.52
CA HIS A 228 7.30 -2.90 -19.93
C HIS A 228 7.15 -4.32 -19.39
N PRO A 229 6.97 -5.35 -20.27
CA PRO A 229 6.69 -6.73 -19.85
C PRO A 229 7.86 -7.39 -19.11
N GLU A 230 9.10 -6.91 -19.32
CA GLU A 230 10.30 -7.43 -18.65
C GLU A 230 10.51 -6.84 -17.24
N THR A 231 9.74 -5.82 -16.88
CA THR A 231 9.81 -5.19 -15.57
C THR A 231 8.71 -5.74 -14.66
N THR A 232 9.07 -6.20 -13.47
CA THR A 232 8.10 -6.65 -12.47
C THR A 232 7.53 -5.44 -11.73
N PHE A 233 6.21 -5.28 -11.77
CA PHE A 233 5.51 -4.24 -11.03
C PHE A 233 4.73 -4.82 -9.85
N ILE A 234 4.68 -4.06 -8.75
CA ILE A 234 3.82 -4.31 -7.60
C ILE A 234 2.89 -3.11 -7.48
N GLY A 235 1.64 -3.27 -7.86
CA GLY A 235 0.60 -2.26 -7.67
C GLY A 235 0.24 -2.15 -6.19
N ALA A 236 0.67 -1.06 -5.56
CA ALA A 236 0.38 -0.82 -4.15
C ALA A 236 -1.13 -0.80 -3.88
N HIS A 237 -1.54 -1.21 -2.68
CA HIS A 237 -2.92 -1.07 -2.22
C HIS A 237 -3.96 -1.74 -3.14
N VAL A 238 -3.70 -3.00 -3.50
CA VAL A 238 -4.54 -3.77 -4.44
C VAL A 238 -4.63 -3.06 -5.80
N GLY A 239 -3.46 -2.61 -6.31
CA GLY A 239 -3.39 -1.89 -7.58
C GLY A 239 -4.12 -0.55 -7.56
N CYS A 240 -4.23 0.08 -6.38
CA CYS A 240 -4.95 1.34 -6.12
C CYS A 240 -6.47 1.26 -6.35
N TYR A 241 -7.09 0.07 -6.43
CA TYR A 241 -8.54 -0.04 -6.67
C TYR A 241 -9.18 -1.22 -5.90
N ALA A 242 -8.95 -1.28 -4.59
CA ALA A 242 -9.50 -2.33 -3.73
C ALA A 242 -11.03 -2.38 -3.71
N GLU A 243 -11.71 -1.29 -4.08
CA GLU A 243 -13.16 -1.17 -4.19
C GLU A 243 -13.74 -1.92 -5.41
N ASN A 244 -12.89 -2.28 -6.40
CA ASN A 244 -13.32 -2.99 -7.61
C ASN A 244 -12.37 -4.14 -7.96
N LEU A 245 -12.52 -5.27 -7.28
CA LEU A 245 -11.66 -6.44 -7.46
C LEU A 245 -11.82 -7.12 -8.83
N ASP A 246 -12.94 -6.93 -9.52
CA ASP A 246 -13.13 -7.44 -10.88
C ASP A 246 -12.24 -6.69 -11.88
N TRP A 247 -12.10 -5.36 -11.71
CA TRP A 247 -11.17 -4.57 -12.51
C TRP A 247 -9.72 -4.96 -12.25
N VAL A 248 -9.32 -5.08 -10.96
CA VAL A 248 -7.97 -5.51 -10.58
C VAL A 248 -7.66 -6.92 -11.11
N GLY A 249 -8.62 -7.83 -11.02
CA GLY A 249 -8.50 -9.19 -11.58
C GLY A 249 -8.23 -9.16 -13.07
N SER A 250 -9.01 -8.38 -13.83
CA SER A 250 -8.82 -8.22 -15.27
C SER A 250 -7.44 -7.63 -15.62
N LEU A 251 -6.93 -6.73 -14.77
CA LEU A 251 -5.59 -6.18 -14.92
C LEU A 251 -4.52 -7.25 -14.69
N LEU A 252 -4.65 -8.08 -13.64
CA LEU A 252 -3.74 -9.19 -13.35
C LEU A 252 -3.76 -10.26 -14.44
N ASP A 253 -4.93 -10.58 -15.00
CA ASP A 253 -5.07 -11.55 -16.11
C ASP A 253 -4.34 -11.08 -17.38
N SER A 254 -4.37 -9.77 -17.63
CA SER A 254 -3.78 -9.17 -18.82
C SER A 254 -2.27 -8.91 -18.71
N HIS A 255 -1.73 -8.87 -17.47
CA HIS A 255 -0.35 -8.44 -17.20
C HIS A 255 0.38 -9.43 -16.28
N PRO A 256 1.08 -10.44 -16.84
CA PRO A 256 1.79 -11.45 -16.06
C PRO A 256 2.93 -10.89 -15.17
N ASN A 257 3.43 -9.72 -15.49
CA ASN A 257 4.47 -9.00 -14.76
C ASN A 257 3.94 -8.08 -13.64
N LEU A 258 2.63 -8.08 -13.37
CA LEU A 258 2.03 -7.29 -12.30
C LEU A 258 1.67 -8.17 -11.10
N TYR A 259 2.02 -7.73 -9.92
CA TYR A 259 1.60 -8.21 -8.61
C TYR A 259 0.85 -7.09 -7.88
N VAL A 260 0.18 -7.40 -6.78
CA VAL A 260 -0.44 -6.39 -5.90
C VAL A 260 -0.13 -6.71 -4.45
N ASP A 261 -0.11 -5.69 -3.60
CA ASP A 261 -0.09 -5.87 -2.14
C ASP A 261 -1.44 -5.51 -1.51
N ILE A 262 -1.63 -5.88 -0.24
CA ILE A 262 -2.85 -5.61 0.51
C ILE A 262 -2.71 -4.48 1.52
N ALA A 263 -1.59 -3.79 1.50
CA ALA A 263 -1.24 -2.76 2.47
C ALA A 263 -2.34 -1.69 2.59
N ALA A 264 -2.69 -1.33 3.81
CA ALA A 264 -3.72 -0.35 4.16
C ALA A 264 -5.09 -0.56 3.49
N ARG A 265 -5.46 -1.81 3.09
CA ARG A 265 -6.73 -2.07 2.37
C ARG A 265 -7.61 -3.16 2.98
N ILE A 266 -7.36 -3.57 4.23
CA ILE A 266 -8.28 -4.50 4.91
C ILE A 266 -9.65 -3.88 5.16
N ALA A 267 -9.73 -2.55 5.21
CA ALA A 267 -11.00 -1.81 5.33
C ALA A 267 -11.91 -2.02 4.12
N GLU A 268 -11.38 -1.97 2.89
CA GLU A 268 -12.12 -2.21 1.65
C GLU A 268 -12.38 -3.70 1.41
N LEU A 269 -11.33 -4.50 1.55
CA LEU A 269 -11.41 -5.95 1.32
C LEU A 269 -12.38 -6.63 2.29
N GLY A 270 -12.36 -6.24 3.56
CA GLY A 270 -13.19 -6.84 4.60
C GLY A 270 -14.67 -6.44 4.55
N ARG A 271 -15.02 -5.35 3.83
CA ARG A 271 -16.44 -5.00 3.55
C ARG A 271 -17.05 -5.87 2.45
N GLN A 272 -16.22 -6.53 1.64
CA GLN A 272 -16.63 -7.40 0.55
C GLN A 272 -16.03 -8.82 0.70
N PRO A 273 -16.21 -9.51 1.84
CA PRO A 273 -15.46 -10.70 2.20
C PRO A 273 -15.60 -11.84 1.21
N TYR A 274 -16.77 -12.05 0.61
CA TYR A 274 -16.99 -13.10 -0.39
C TYR A 274 -16.26 -12.81 -1.70
N THR A 275 -16.25 -11.57 -2.16
CA THR A 275 -15.53 -11.16 -3.38
C THR A 275 -14.04 -11.17 -3.13
N ALA A 276 -13.59 -10.60 -2.00
CA ALA A 276 -12.18 -10.62 -1.60
C ALA A 276 -11.66 -12.05 -1.47
N ARG A 277 -12.39 -12.95 -0.80
CA ARG A 277 -11.99 -14.35 -0.68
C ARG A 277 -11.83 -15.02 -2.05
N ARG A 278 -12.77 -14.83 -2.99
CA ARG A 278 -12.65 -15.39 -4.36
C ARG A 278 -11.44 -14.81 -5.10
N PHE A 279 -11.18 -13.51 -4.94
CA PHE A 279 -10.01 -12.85 -5.52
C PHE A 279 -8.70 -13.45 -4.99
N PHE A 280 -8.57 -13.63 -3.66
CA PHE A 280 -7.38 -14.25 -3.07
C PHE A 280 -7.19 -15.72 -3.51
N LEU A 281 -8.26 -16.48 -3.62
CA LEU A 281 -8.19 -17.86 -4.09
C LEU A 281 -7.74 -17.96 -5.55
N HIS A 282 -8.20 -17.04 -6.40
CA HIS A 282 -7.89 -17.05 -7.84
C HIS A 282 -6.50 -16.48 -8.13
N TYR A 283 -6.12 -15.40 -7.46
CA TYR A 283 -4.85 -14.70 -7.69
C TYR A 283 -3.83 -14.96 -6.57
N ALA A 284 -3.90 -16.12 -5.91
CA ALA A 284 -3.06 -16.46 -4.77
C ALA A 284 -1.55 -16.27 -5.02
N ASP A 285 -1.08 -16.49 -6.25
CA ASP A 285 0.33 -16.35 -6.65
C ASP A 285 0.73 -14.91 -7.01
N ARG A 286 -0.17 -13.94 -6.89
CA ARG A 286 0.02 -12.57 -7.36
C ARG A 286 -0.18 -11.51 -6.27
N ILE A 287 -0.46 -11.94 -5.03
CA ILE A 287 -0.79 -11.06 -3.91
C ILE A 287 0.33 -11.14 -2.86
N LEU A 288 0.86 -9.99 -2.46
CA LEU A 288 1.87 -9.85 -1.41
C LEU A 288 1.22 -9.32 -0.12
N PHE A 289 1.72 -9.77 1.01
CA PHE A 289 1.41 -9.15 2.29
C PHE A 289 2.16 -7.81 2.40
N GLY A 290 1.47 -6.81 2.92
CA GLY A 290 2.00 -5.50 3.26
C GLY A 290 1.14 -4.85 4.32
N LEU A 291 1.74 -4.05 5.20
CA LEU A 291 1.02 -3.40 6.29
C LEU A 291 0.71 -1.93 5.97
N ASP A 292 1.71 -1.16 5.56
CA ASP A 292 1.67 0.30 5.37
C ASP A 292 1.08 1.07 6.57
N CYS A 293 1.42 0.58 7.75
CA CYS A 293 1.15 1.20 9.05
C CYS A 293 2.42 1.10 9.90
N PRO A 294 2.57 1.90 10.96
CA PRO A 294 3.70 1.74 11.86
C PRO A 294 3.85 0.30 12.32
N ALA A 295 5.03 -0.31 12.13
CA ALA A 295 5.29 -1.67 12.54
C ALA A 295 4.98 -1.84 14.04
N ASN A 296 3.90 -2.55 14.33
CA ASN A 296 3.37 -2.77 15.67
C ASN A 296 2.68 -4.13 15.72
N VAL A 297 2.84 -4.85 16.83
CA VAL A 297 2.31 -6.21 17.01
C VAL A 297 0.80 -6.28 16.80
N ASP A 298 0.05 -5.29 17.30
CA ASP A 298 -1.41 -5.30 17.23
C ASP A 298 -1.93 -5.06 15.80
N TRP A 299 -1.25 -4.22 15.00
CA TRP A 299 -1.56 -4.07 13.59
C TRP A 299 -1.36 -5.37 12.81
N TYR A 300 -0.23 -6.07 13.02
CA TYR A 300 0.02 -7.35 12.37
C TYR A 300 -1.03 -8.40 12.78
N ARG A 301 -1.36 -8.51 14.07
CA ARG A 301 -2.41 -9.42 14.58
C ARG A 301 -3.77 -9.16 13.96
N LEU A 302 -4.11 -7.88 13.75
CA LEU A 302 -5.36 -7.49 13.09
C LEU A 302 -5.41 -7.99 11.64
N TYR A 303 -4.30 -7.87 10.90
CA TYR A 303 -4.20 -8.42 9.54
C TYR A 303 -4.26 -9.95 9.53
N TYR A 304 -3.64 -10.62 10.50
CA TYR A 304 -3.74 -12.09 10.61
C TYR A 304 -5.18 -12.52 10.92
N ARG A 305 -5.85 -11.85 11.85
CA ARG A 305 -7.28 -12.09 12.12
C ARG A 305 -8.12 -11.94 10.85
N PHE A 306 -7.88 -10.89 10.07
CA PHE A 306 -8.57 -10.68 8.81
C PHE A 306 -8.33 -11.80 7.78
N LEU A 307 -7.11 -12.29 7.64
CA LEU A 307 -6.76 -13.29 6.63
C LEU A 307 -7.09 -14.73 7.06
N GLU A 308 -6.89 -15.07 8.34
CA GLU A 308 -6.92 -16.44 8.84
C GLU A 308 -8.28 -16.86 9.41
N THR A 309 -9.11 -15.91 9.89
CA THR A 309 -10.36 -16.24 10.58
C THR A 309 -11.60 -15.98 9.73
N ASP A 310 -12.72 -16.56 10.15
CA ASP A 310 -14.07 -16.26 9.67
C ASP A 310 -14.85 -15.34 10.63
N ASP A 311 -14.11 -14.61 11.48
CA ASP A 311 -14.70 -13.65 12.40
C ASP A 311 -15.52 -12.59 11.66
N GLU A 312 -16.63 -12.20 12.24
CA GLU A 312 -17.59 -11.28 11.66
C GLU A 312 -17.61 -9.94 12.38
N TYR A 313 -17.89 -8.87 11.64
CA TYR A 313 -18.28 -7.57 12.17
C TYR A 313 -17.28 -6.99 13.20
N PHE A 314 -15.99 -7.05 12.93
CA PHE A 314 -14.96 -6.52 13.82
C PHE A 314 -14.33 -5.22 13.31
N ASN A 315 -13.65 -4.52 14.21
CA ASN A 315 -12.94 -3.28 13.88
C ASN A 315 -11.69 -3.58 13.04
N TYR A 316 -11.44 -2.76 12.02
CA TYR A 316 -10.26 -2.83 11.16
C TYR A 316 -9.17 -1.84 11.54
N ASP A 317 -9.37 -1.10 12.62
CA ASP A 317 -8.47 -0.08 13.14
C ASP A 317 -8.17 -0.36 14.62
N LEU A 318 -7.03 0.10 15.11
CA LEU A 318 -6.72 0.07 16.55
C LEU A 318 -7.48 1.13 17.34
N LYS A 319 -8.10 2.10 16.66
CA LYS A 319 -9.00 3.10 17.23
C LYS A 319 -10.46 2.70 17.07
N ASP A 320 -11.31 3.15 17.97
CA ASP A 320 -12.77 3.01 17.88
C ASP A 320 -13.44 4.35 18.24
N PRO A 321 -14.12 5.02 17.31
CA PRO A 321 -14.42 4.59 15.95
C PRO A 321 -13.17 4.53 15.06
N PRO A 322 -13.21 3.69 13.98
CA PRO A 322 -12.14 3.62 12.99
C PRO A 322 -11.93 4.95 12.28
N THR A 323 -10.67 5.22 11.90
CA THR A 323 -10.28 6.53 11.34
C THR A 323 -10.73 6.77 9.90
N GLN A 324 -10.87 5.70 9.09
CA GLN A 324 -11.22 5.83 7.67
C GLN A 324 -12.74 5.94 7.43
N GLY A 325 -13.54 5.32 8.30
CA GLY A 325 -15.01 5.33 8.21
C GLY A 325 -15.63 4.34 9.19
N ARG A 326 -16.91 4.53 9.51
CA ARG A 326 -17.62 3.85 10.61
C ARG A 326 -18.19 2.49 10.26
N TRP A 327 -17.53 1.74 9.39
CA TRP A 327 -17.93 0.36 9.07
C TRP A 327 -17.14 -0.67 9.89
N ARG A 328 -17.52 -1.92 9.74
CA ARG A 328 -16.85 -3.09 10.29
C ARG A 328 -16.48 -4.04 9.15
N ILE A 329 -15.52 -4.92 9.40
CA ILE A 329 -15.04 -5.87 8.41
C ILE A 329 -15.30 -7.31 8.85
N TYR A 330 -15.04 -8.24 7.94
CA TYR A 330 -15.21 -9.68 8.10
C TYR A 330 -13.94 -10.39 7.66
N GLY A 331 -13.60 -11.46 8.37
CA GLY A 331 -12.45 -12.30 8.03
C GLY A 331 -12.64 -13.06 6.73
N LEU A 332 -11.53 -13.42 6.08
CA LEU A 332 -11.52 -14.12 4.80
C LEU A 332 -11.42 -15.63 4.94
N HIS A 333 -10.95 -16.14 6.08
CA HIS A 333 -10.73 -17.57 6.31
C HIS A 333 -10.03 -18.23 5.12
N LEU A 334 -8.84 -17.73 4.78
CA LEU A 334 -8.07 -18.23 3.65
C LEU A 334 -7.48 -19.61 3.95
N PRO A 335 -7.43 -20.51 2.98
CA PRO A 335 -6.78 -21.81 3.17
C PRO A 335 -5.25 -21.66 3.30
N GLN A 336 -4.61 -22.65 3.92
CA GLN A 336 -3.20 -22.62 4.27
C GLN A 336 -2.26 -22.38 3.08
N ASP A 337 -2.54 -23.00 1.94
CA ASP A 337 -1.76 -22.86 0.73
C ASP A 337 -1.81 -21.43 0.14
N VAL A 338 -2.92 -20.73 0.31
CA VAL A 338 -3.07 -19.32 -0.06
C VAL A 338 -2.35 -18.41 0.94
N LEU A 339 -2.52 -18.67 2.24
CA LEU A 339 -1.81 -17.93 3.30
C LEU A 339 -0.30 -18.02 3.14
N GLU A 340 0.23 -19.21 2.84
CA GLU A 340 1.66 -19.42 2.63
C GLU A 340 2.20 -18.56 1.48
N LYS A 341 1.46 -18.47 0.37
CA LYS A 341 1.81 -17.65 -0.79
C LYS A 341 1.78 -16.16 -0.46
N VAL A 342 0.68 -15.69 0.13
CA VAL A 342 0.47 -14.28 0.46
C VAL A 342 1.46 -13.81 1.52
N TYR A 343 1.72 -14.59 2.56
CA TYR A 343 2.59 -14.19 3.65
C TYR A 343 4.06 -14.12 3.26
N TYR A 344 4.57 -15.05 2.43
CA TYR A 344 5.99 -15.01 2.11
C TYR A 344 6.41 -15.53 0.73
N ARG A 345 5.79 -16.57 0.15
CA ARG A 345 6.31 -17.17 -1.08
C ARG A 345 6.33 -16.20 -2.25
N ASN A 346 5.27 -15.42 -2.42
CA ASN A 346 5.19 -14.45 -3.50
C ASN A 346 6.24 -13.34 -3.31
N ALA A 347 6.39 -12.83 -2.09
CA ALA A 347 7.41 -11.84 -1.78
C ALA A 347 8.83 -12.40 -2.00
N GLN A 348 9.10 -13.66 -1.61
CA GLN A 348 10.38 -14.31 -1.90
C GLN A 348 10.66 -14.36 -3.41
N HIS A 349 9.67 -14.75 -4.20
CA HIS A 349 9.81 -14.81 -5.65
C HIS A 349 10.06 -13.45 -6.27
N VAL A 350 9.23 -12.46 -5.92
CA VAL A 350 9.26 -11.12 -6.54
C VAL A 350 10.46 -10.30 -6.10
N LEU A 351 10.88 -10.43 -4.83
CA LEU A 351 11.96 -9.65 -4.25
C LEU A 351 13.32 -10.36 -4.32
N GLY A 352 13.37 -11.56 -4.90
CA GLY A 352 14.62 -12.31 -5.10
C GLY A 352 15.26 -12.79 -3.79
N PHE A 353 14.44 -13.14 -2.79
CA PHE A 353 14.95 -13.71 -1.55
C PHE A 353 15.36 -15.17 -1.79
N GLY A 354 16.66 -15.42 -1.82
CA GLY A 354 17.23 -16.76 -1.85
C GLY A 354 17.29 -17.40 -0.46
#